data_581bd1a02df203339d87938540cd59c7
#
_entry.id   581bd1a02df203339d87938540cd59c7
#
_cell.length_a   1.000
_cell.length_b   1.000
_cell.length_c   1.000
_cell.angle_alpha   90.00
_cell.angle_beta   90.00
_cell.angle_gamma   90.00
#
_symmetry.space_group_name_H-M   'P 1'
#
loop_
_entity.id
_entity.type
_entity.pdbx_description
1 polymer ?
#
loop_
_entity_poly.entity_id
_entity_poly.type
_entity_poly.pdbx_seq_one_letter_code
_entity_poly.pdbx_strand_id
1 'polypeptide(L)'
;NVYRDGKKLTDTPITVSTLFRDKNNSQKTAVYEVRPVLKGKETHHIDGTYTLPENAPLGYLEIPLQKPADGITPAGDTYTYSPNDASIGDVDGDGEYEIILKWDPSNSHDNAHEGYTGEVYIDCYRMNGEQLWRINLGKNIRAGAHYTQFMVYDLDGDGKAEVVMRTADGTVDGKGKVIGNADADYREAGTFDPSRNQMMKQGRILKGKEYLTVFSGDTGEALHTID
;
A
#
# COMPACT_ATOMS: atom_id res chain seq x y z
N ASN A 1 -20.23 -17.89 -8.20
CA ASN A 1 -19.93 -19.32 -8.19
C ASN A 1 -18.42 -19.55 -8.21
N VAL A 2 -17.97 -20.63 -7.58
CA VAL A 2 -16.56 -21.03 -7.56
C VAL A 2 -16.40 -22.34 -8.31
N TYR A 3 -15.33 -22.43 -9.08
CA TYR A 3 -14.93 -23.60 -9.86
C TYR A 3 -13.54 -24.04 -9.46
N ARG A 4 -13.23 -25.33 -9.58
CA ARG A 4 -11.90 -25.91 -9.49
C ARG A 4 -11.71 -26.85 -10.67
N ASP A 5 -10.66 -26.63 -11.45
CA ASP A 5 -10.33 -27.43 -12.65
C ASP A 5 -11.53 -27.57 -13.60
N GLY A 6 -12.27 -26.49 -13.81
CA GLY A 6 -13.50 -26.42 -14.61
C GLY A 6 -14.75 -27.04 -13.98
N LYS A 7 -14.63 -27.67 -12.79
CA LYS A 7 -15.77 -28.25 -12.07
C LYS A 7 -16.34 -27.25 -11.07
N LYS A 8 -17.65 -26.99 -11.17
CA LYS A 8 -18.38 -26.14 -10.24
C LYS A 8 -18.39 -26.75 -8.83
N LEU A 9 -18.02 -25.96 -7.82
CA LEU A 9 -17.98 -26.34 -6.41
C LEU A 9 -19.16 -25.81 -5.59
N THR A 10 -19.86 -24.78 -6.08
CA THR A 10 -20.98 -24.17 -5.39
C THR A 10 -22.31 -24.64 -5.99
N ASP A 11 -23.23 -25.19 -5.18
CA ASP A 11 -24.57 -25.58 -5.62
C ASP A 11 -25.42 -24.36 -5.96
N THR A 12 -25.28 -23.30 -5.13
CA THR A 12 -25.94 -22.00 -5.30
C THR A 12 -24.90 -20.89 -5.26
N PRO A 13 -25.18 -19.72 -5.89
CA PRO A 13 -24.27 -18.58 -5.79
C PRO A 13 -24.03 -18.15 -4.34
N ILE A 14 -22.80 -17.77 -4.03
CA ILE A 14 -22.46 -17.18 -2.73
C ILE A 14 -22.99 -15.74 -2.72
N THR A 15 -23.85 -15.40 -1.77
CA THR A 15 -24.51 -14.08 -1.69
C THR A 15 -24.32 -13.39 -0.34
N VAL A 16 -23.80 -14.10 0.67
CA VAL A 16 -23.72 -13.61 2.06
C VAL A 16 -22.31 -13.51 2.59
N SER A 17 -21.33 -13.93 1.81
CA SER A 17 -19.92 -13.95 2.21
C SER A 17 -19.02 -13.81 1.00
N THR A 18 -17.83 -13.26 1.19
CA THR A 18 -16.74 -13.25 0.20
C THR A 18 -15.76 -14.41 0.43
N LEU A 19 -16.04 -15.28 1.42
CA LEU A 19 -15.20 -16.43 1.76
C LEU A 19 -15.83 -17.72 1.22
N PHE A 20 -15.03 -18.48 0.48
CA PHE A 20 -15.33 -19.87 0.11
C PHE A 20 -14.20 -20.79 0.61
N ARG A 21 -14.56 -21.91 1.25
CA ARG A 21 -13.62 -22.91 1.70
C ARG A 21 -13.84 -24.23 0.97
N ASP A 22 -12.86 -24.61 0.13
CA ASP A 22 -12.83 -25.93 -0.47
C ASP A 22 -12.31 -26.97 0.54
N LYS A 23 -13.20 -27.85 0.97
CA LYS A 23 -12.88 -28.90 1.95
C LYS A 23 -12.22 -30.14 1.35
N ASN A 24 -12.26 -30.26 0.01
CA ASN A 24 -11.82 -31.45 -0.72
C ASN A 24 -10.57 -31.15 -1.58
N ASN A 25 -9.76 -30.21 -1.16
CA ASN A 25 -8.52 -29.91 -1.87
C ASN A 25 -7.55 -31.11 -1.74
N SER A 26 -7.15 -31.63 -2.89
CA SER A 26 -6.18 -32.72 -2.99
C SER A 26 -4.80 -32.14 -3.09
N GLN A 27 -4.09 -31.62 -2.29
CA GLN A 27 -2.67 -31.17 -2.31
C GLN A 27 -1.95 -31.16 -3.69
N LYS A 28 -2.70 -31.31 -4.78
CA LYS A 28 -2.23 -31.22 -6.17
C LYS A 28 -2.48 -29.83 -6.71
N THR A 29 -1.75 -29.46 -7.75
CA THR A 29 -2.04 -28.22 -8.50
C THR A 29 -3.51 -28.18 -8.89
N ALA A 30 -4.17 -27.06 -8.62
CA ALA A 30 -5.59 -26.85 -8.95
C ALA A 30 -5.81 -25.43 -9.46
N VAL A 31 -6.63 -25.27 -10.50
CA VAL A 31 -7.03 -23.96 -11.02
C VAL A 31 -8.41 -23.61 -10.47
N TYR A 32 -8.48 -22.51 -9.72
CA TYR A 32 -9.74 -21.97 -9.23
C TYR A 32 -10.19 -20.79 -10.10
N GLU A 33 -11.50 -20.72 -10.32
CA GLU A 33 -12.15 -19.62 -11.06
C GLU A 33 -13.35 -19.11 -10.26
N VAL A 34 -13.57 -17.80 -10.31
CA VAL A 34 -14.76 -17.14 -9.78
C VAL A 34 -15.56 -16.60 -10.94
N ARG A 35 -16.85 -16.95 -11.01
CA ARG A 35 -17.77 -16.48 -12.05
C ARG A 35 -18.97 -15.78 -11.43
N PRO A 36 -19.26 -14.53 -11.80
CA PRO A 36 -20.38 -13.78 -11.26
C PRO A 36 -21.72 -14.34 -11.73
N VAL A 37 -22.73 -14.13 -10.88
CA VAL A 37 -24.13 -14.43 -11.20
C VAL A 37 -24.93 -13.14 -11.14
N LEU A 38 -25.37 -12.64 -12.29
CA LEU A 38 -26.13 -11.42 -12.42
C LEU A 38 -27.59 -11.75 -12.81
N LYS A 39 -28.54 -11.22 -12.03
CA LYS A 39 -29.99 -11.45 -12.27
C LYS A 39 -30.31 -12.94 -12.42
N GLY A 40 -29.70 -13.79 -11.60
CA GLY A 40 -29.93 -15.24 -11.59
C GLY A 40 -29.26 -16.02 -12.71
N LYS A 41 -28.47 -15.38 -13.57
CA LYS A 41 -27.72 -16.03 -14.64
C LYS A 41 -26.23 -15.90 -14.40
N GLU A 42 -25.48 -17.00 -14.48
CA GLU A 42 -24.02 -17.00 -14.47
C GLU A 42 -23.52 -16.34 -15.76
N THR A 43 -22.55 -15.45 -15.62
CA THR A 43 -21.88 -14.81 -16.77
C THR A 43 -20.75 -15.69 -17.29
N HIS A 44 -20.37 -15.51 -18.56
CA HIS A 44 -19.19 -16.16 -19.13
C HIS A 44 -17.88 -15.46 -18.74
N HIS A 45 -17.99 -14.29 -18.12
CA HIS A 45 -16.83 -13.57 -17.60
C HIS A 45 -16.28 -14.29 -16.37
N ILE A 46 -14.96 -14.41 -16.30
CA ILE A 46 -14.23 -14.93 -15.14
C ILE A 46 -13.70 -13.72 -14.40
N ASP A 47 -14.21 -13.45 -13.19
CA ASP A 47 -13.79 -12.30 -12.38
C ASP A 47 -12.43 -12.50 -11.73
N GLY A 48 -11.99 -13.74 -11.56
CA GLY A 48 -10.70 -14.06 -11.02
C GLY A 48 -10.31 -15.50 -11.22
N THR A 49 -9.04 -15.73 -11.46
CA THR A 49 -8.40 -17.05 -11.60
C THR A 49 -7.24 -17.13 -10.64
N TYR A 50 -7.09 -18.28 -9.98
CA TYR A 50 -5.94 -18.55 -9.15
C TYR A 50 -5.48 -19.99 -9.33
N THR A 51 -4.20 -20.18 -9.64
CA THR A 51 -3.57 -21.51 -9.67
C THR A 51 -2.94 -21.83 -8.33
N LEU A 52 -3.57 -22.72 -7.57
CA LEU A 52 -3.00 -23.27 -6.34
C LEU A 52 -1.88 -24.25 -6.72
N PRO A 53 -0.63 -24.00 -6.32
CA PRO A 53 0.48 -24.94 -6.63
C PRO A 53 0.33 -26.24 -5.86
N GLU A 54 1.01 -27.29 -6.34
CA GLU A 54 1.11 -28.54 -5.60
C GLU A 54 1.79 -28.33 -4.25
N ASN A 55 1.21 -28.91 -3.19
CA ASN A 55 1.66 -28.78 -1.81
C ASN A 55 1.67 -27.33 -1.26
N ALA A 56 0.88 -26.44 -1.83
CA ALA A 56 0.72 -25.09 -1.30
C ALA A 56 0.23 -25.13 0.16
N PRO A 57 0.72 -24.24 1.02
CA PRO A 57 0.17 -24.10 2.36
C PRO A 57 -1.33 -23.76 2.29
N LEU A 58 -2.15 -24.51 3.02
CA LEU A 58 -3.59 -24.32 3.01
C LEU A 58 -3.99 -23.07 3.80
N GLY A 59 -4.79 -22.21 3.17
CA GLY A 59 -5.52 -21.13 3.84
C GLY A 59 -4.97 -19.73 3.66
N TYR A 60 -3.83 -19.51 3.00
CA TYR A 60 -3.29 -18.19 2.68
C TYR A 60 -2.47 -18.19 1.39
N LEU A 61 -2.37 -17.03 0.78
CA LEU A 61 -1.42 -16.72 -0.28
C LEU A 61 -0.25 -15.98 0.38
N GLU A 62 0.96 -16.49 0.20
CA GLU A 62 2.18 -15.81 0.65
C GLU A 62 2.72 -14.94 -0.48
N ILE A 63 2.86 -13.64 -0.18
CA ILE A 63 3.35 -12.66 -1.15
C ILE A 63 4.70 -12.15 -0.64
N PRO A 64 5.80 -12.43 -1.35
CA PRO A 64 7.12 -11.93 -0.96
C PRO A 64 7.20 -10.41 -1.16
N LEU A 65 7.62 -9.70 -0.13
CA LEU A 65 7.73 -8.24 -0.13
C LEU A 65 9.20 -7.81 -0.15
N GLN A 66 9.48 -6.65 -0.79
CA GLN A 66 10.80 -6.05 -0.82
C GLN A 66 10.93 -4.97 0.27
N LYS A 67 11.27 -5.40 1.48
CA LYS A 67 11.43 -4.50 2.62
C LYS A 67 12.43 -3.37 2.30
N PRO A 68 12.09 -2.09 2.59
CA PRO A 68 13.05 -0.98 2.50
C PRO A 68 14.25 -1.19 3.40
N ALA A 69 15.39 -0.60 3.04
CA ALA A 69 16.61 -0.62 3.87
C ALA A 69 16.34 0.08 5.20
N ASP A 70 16.96 -0.44 6.26
CA ASP A 70 16.95 0.21 7.58
C ASP A 70 17.63 1.58 7.50
N GLY A 71 17.20 2.53 8.32
CA GLY A 71 17.68 3.90 8.28
C GLY A 71 18.22 4.40 9.62
N ILE A 72 18.78 5.62 9.57
CA ILE A 72 19.29 6.33 10.74
C ILE A 72 18.72 7.75 10.71
N THR A 73 18.16 8.21 11.82
CA THR A 73 17.63 9.57 11.95
C THR A 73 18.75 10.61 12.04
N PRO A 74 18.47 11.91 11.84
CA PRO A 74 19.46 12.97 12.08
C PRO A 74 19.99 13.02 13.52
N ALA A 75 19.28 12.43 14.48
CA ALA A 75 19.71 12.31 15.86
C ALA A 75 20.60 11.07 16.14
N GLY A 76 20.78 10.20 15.14
CA GLY A 76 21.58 8.98 15.25
C GLY A 76 20.80 7.73 15.65
N ASP A 77 19.47 7.82 15.81
CA ASP A 77 18.62 6.68 16.15
C ASP A 77 18.40 5.80 14.93
N THR A 78 18.59 4.49 15.07
CA THR A 78 18.32 3.52 14.00
C THR A 78 16.86 3.14 13.97
N TYR A 79 16.33 2.85 12.78
CA TYR A 79 14.98 2.32 12.59
C TYR A 79 14.94 1.31 11.46
N THR A 80 13.98 0.42 11.52
CA THR A 80 13.68 -0.59 10.51
C THR A 80 12.26 -0.38 9.97
N TYR A 81 11.80 -1.22 9.05
CA TYR A 81 10.47 -1.14 8.46
C TYR A 81 9.66 -2.41 8.70
N SER A 82 8.36 -2.24 8.81
CA SER A 82 7.37 -3.31 8.78
C SER A 82 6.23 -2.94 7.82
N PRO A 83 5.60 -3.94 7.16
CA PRO A 83 4.37 -3.69 6.40
C PRO A 83 3.26 -3.24 7.36
N ASN A 84 2.47 -2.29 6.91
CA ASN A 84 1.38 -1.70 7.69
C ASN A 84 0.06 -1.76 6.89
N ASP A 85 -0.62 -0.63 6.67
CA ASP A 85 -1.88 -0.61 5.92
C ASP A 85 -1.68 -1.02 4.47
N ALA A 86 -2.66 -1.74 3.93
CA ALA A 86 -2.71 -2.11 2.53
C ALA A 86 -4.11 -1.86 1.95
N SER A 87 -4.15 -1.58 0.65
CA SER A 87 -5.37 -1.53 -0.15
C SER A 87 -5.14 -2.30 -1.44
N ILE A 88 -6.21 -2.59 -2.18
CA ILE A 88 -6.12 -3.28 -3.47
C ILE A 88 -6.82 -2.47 -4.54
N GLY A 89 -6.36 -2.61 -5.77
CA GLY A 89 -6.98 -2.05 -6.97
C GLY A 89 -6.41 -2.70 -8.22
N ASP A 90 -7.19 -2.75 -9.28
CA ASP A 90 -6.71 -3.06 -10.61
C ASP A 90 -6.02 -1.81 -11.15
N VAL A 91 -4.69 -1.77 -11.08
CA VAL A 91 -3.93 -0.54 -11.41
C VAL A 91 -3.50 -0.47 -12.86
N ASP A 92 -3.47 -1.59 -13.57
CA ASP A 92 -3.06 -1.65 -14.98
C ASP A 92 -4.21 -2.00 -15.95
N GLY A 93 -5.39 -2.33 -15.42
CA GLY A 93 -6.60 -2.59 -16.20
C GLY A 93 -6.65 -4.00 -16.77
N ASP A 94 -5.90 -4.95 -16.20
CA ASP A 94 -5.84 -6.33 -16.68
C ASP A 94 -6.93 -7.23 -16.06
N GLY A 95 -7.67 -6.71 -15.06
CA GLY A 95 -8.75 -7.40 -14.35
C GLY A 95 -8.27 -8.19 -13.13
N GLU A 96 -7.00 -8.19 -12.80
CA GLU A 96 -6.44 -8.70 -11.55
C GLU A 96 -6.13 -7.53 -10.61
N TYR A 97 -6.05 -7.78 -9.31
CA TYR A 97 -5.77 -6.71 -8.34
C TYR A 97 -4.31 -6.72 -7.93
N GLU A 98 -3.74 -5.53 -7.85
CA GLU A 98 -2.47 -5.26 -7.19
C GLU A 98 -2.69 -4.84 -5.75
N ILE A 99 -1.62 -4.96 -4.97
CA ILE A 99 -1.57 -4.57 -3.55
C ILE A 99 -0.77 -3.28 -3.44
N ILE A 100 -1.42 -2.24 -2.94
CA ILE A 100 -0.77 -1.00 -2.54
C ILE A 100 -0.49 -1.08 -1.04
N LEU A 101 0.79 -1.11 -0.66
CA LEU A 101 1.26 -1.37 0.69
C LEU A 101 2.05 -0.20 1.26
N LYS A 102 1.69 0.22 2.47
CA LYS A 102 2.47 1.18 3.25
C LYS A 102 3.54 0.46 4.09
N TRP A 103 4.77 0.96 4.02
CA TRP A 103 5.85 0.61 4.91
C TRP A 103 5.98 1.65 6.02
N ASP A 104 5.82 1.20 7.26
CA ASP A 104 5.91 2.06 8.44
C ASP A 104 7.26 1.89 9.13
N PRO A 105 8.00 2.99 9.42
CA PRO A 105 9.25 2.89 10.15
C PRO A 105 8.99 2.57 11.62
N SER A 106 9.84 1.77 12.24
CA SER A 106 9.68 1.30 13.62
C SER A 106 9.67 2.42 14.68
N ASN A 107 10.13 3.62 14.31
CA ASN A 107 10.08 4.83 15.13
C ASN A 107 8.93 5.78 14.76
N SER A 108 7.89 5.26 14.12
CA SER A 108 6.67 5.98 13.79
C SER A 108 5.95 6.46 15.05
N HIS A 109 5.58 7.75 15.11
CA HIS A 109 4.79 8.34 16.19
C HIS A 109 4.24 9.71 15.81
N ASP A 110 3.22 10.16 16.55
CA ASP A 110 2.51 11.41 16.27
C ASP A 110 3.36 12.66 16.52
N ASN A 111 2.95 13.78 15.90
CA ASN A 111 3.54 15.11 16.08
C ASN A 111 3.42 15.66 17.52
N ALA A 112 2.65 14.98 18.39
CA ALA A 112 2.60 15.27 19.82
C ALA A 112 3.87 14.80 20.57
N HIS A 113 4.65 13.90 19.97
CA HIS A 113 5.85 13.32 20.57
C HIS A 113 7.12 13.89 19.97
N GLU A 114 8.19 13.91 20.76
CA GLU A 114 9.53 14.34 20.35
C GLU A 114 10.26 13.23 19.57
N GLY A 115 11.25 13.63 18.79
CA GLY A 115 12.10 12.72 18.02
C GLY A 115 11.76 12.72 16.53
N TYR A 116 12.75 12.37 15.70
CA TYR A 116 12.58 12.17 14.26
C TYR A 116 11.89 10.85 13.98
N THR A 117 11.12 10.79 12.89
CA THR A 117 10.63 9.52 12.31
C THR A 117 11.40 9.19 11.04
N GLY A 118 11.44 7.93 10.67
CA GLY A 118 11.83 7.50 9.32
C GLY A 118 10.84 7.99 8.27
N GLU A 119 11.23 7.87 7.00
CA GLU A 119 10.39 8.19 5.86
C GLU A 119 9.39 7.05 5.63
N VAL A 120 8.19 7.35 5.13
CA VAL A 120 7.18 6.36 4.79
C VAL A 120 7.27 6.04 3.31
N TYR A 121 7.22 4.76 2.98
CA TYR A 121 7.14 4.30 1.59
C TYR A 121 5.77 3.71 1.30
N ILE A 122 5.32 3.90 0.06
CA ILE A 122 4.14 3.24 -0.50
C ILE A 122 4.62 2.44 -1.70
N ASP A 123 4.36 1.14 -1.68
CA ASP A 123 4.74 0.22 -2.75
C ASP A 123 3.51 -0.33 -3.44
N CYS A 124 3.66 -0.69 -4.71
CA CYS A 124 2.70 -1.50 -5.43
C CYS A 124 3.31 -2.86 -5.77
N TYR A 125 2.54 -3.92 -5.53
CA TYR A 125 2.96 -5.30 -5.79
C TYR A 125 1.88 -6.06 -6.56
N ARG A 126 2.30 -6.87 -7.51
CA ARG A 126 1.47 -7.95 -8.05
C ARG A 126 1.29 -9.06 -7.02
N MET A 127 0.27 -9.89 -7.19
CA MET A 127 0.00 -11.04 -6.32
C MET A 127 1.12 -12.10 -6.31
N ASN A 128 2.04 -12.06 -7.27
CA ASN A 128 3.23 -12.92 -7.30
C ASN A 128 4.44 -12.33 -6.54
N GLY A 129 4.31 -11.11 -5.96
CA GLY A 129 5.36 -10.41 -5.23
C GLY A 129 6.28 -9.55 -6.10
N GLU A 130 5.98 -9.37 -7.39
CA GLU A 130 6.68 -8.41 -8.24
C GLU A 130 6.34 -6.99 -7.78
N GLN A 131 7.35 -6.21 -7.43
CA GLN A 131 7.20 -4.80 -7.09
C GLN A 131 7.16 -3.96 -8.38
N LEU A 132 6.04 -3.27 -8.61
CA LEU A 132 5.86 -2.41 -9.78
C LEU A 132 6.52 -1.04 -9.60
N TRP A 133 6.32 -0.44 -8.44
CA TRP A 133 6.90 0.86 -8.10
C TRP A 133 6.97 1.08 -6.58
N ARG A 134 7.72 2.10 -6.19
CA ARG A 134 7.82 2.62 -4.83
C ARG A 134 7.76 4.14 -4.84
N ILE A 135 6.87 4.72 -4.03
CA ILE A 135 6.80 6.14 -3.72
C ILE A 135 7.46 6.36 -2.37
N ASN A 136 8.34 7.37 -2.27
CA ASN A 136 8.88 7.82 -1.00
C ASN A 136 8.19 9.13 -0.58
N LEU A 137 7.43 9.12 0.51
CA LEU A 137 6.75 10.33 1.00
C LEU A 137 7.72 11.41 1.50
N GLY A 138 8.99 11.03 1.75
CA GLY A 138 10.05 11.96 2.12
C GLY A 138 10.01 12.41 3.57
N LYS A 139 11.03 13.20 3.91
CA LYS A 139 11.29 13.66 5.28
C LYS A 139 10.28 14.68 5.83
N ASN A 140 9.48 15.30 4.94
CA ASN A 140 8.50 16.33 5.29
C ASN A 140 7.09 15.76 5.55
N ILE A 141 6.90 14.45 5.46
CA ILE A 141 5.72 13.74 5.94
C ILE A 141 6.10 12.98 7.21
N ARG A 142 5.43 13.30 8.30
CA ARG A 142 5.62 12.60 9.59
C ARG A 142 5.10 11.18 9.49
N ALA A 143 5.89 10.19 9.89
CA ALA A 143 5.42 8.84 10.06
C ALA A 143 4.63 8.71 11.36
N GLY A 144 3.33 8.46 11.24
CA GLY A 144 2.41 8.31 12.35
C GLY A 144 1.04 7.86 11.83
N ALA A 145 0.24 7.27 12.70
CA ALA A 145 -1.02 6.61 12.33
C ALA A 145 -2.02 7.54 11.60
N HIS A 146 -1.93 8.85 11.80
CA HIS A 146 -2.91 9.82 11.29
C HIS A 146 -2.42 10.61 10.06
N TYR A 147 -1.20 10.38 9.57
CA TYR A 147 -0.60 11.29 8.57
C TYR A 147 -0.40 10.66 7.19
N THR A 148 -0.50 9.36 7.08
CA THR A 148 -0.11 8.60 5.89
C THR A 148 -1.22 7.68 5.39
N GLN A 149 -2.47 8.12 5.50
CA GLN A 149 -3.59 7.44 4.86
C GLN A 149 -3.52 7.64 3.35
N PHE A 150 -4.00 6.65 2.62
CA PHE A 150 -4.11 6.69 1.17
C PHE A 150 -5.41 6.01 0.71
N MET A 151 -5.83 6.35 -0.49
CA MET A 151 -7.01 5.78 -1.15
C MET A 151 -6.57 5.19 -2.49
N VAL A 152 -7.14 4.04 -2.83
CA VAL A 152 -6.96 3.38 -4.13
C VAL A 152 -8.33 3.21 -4.75
N TYR A 153 -8.54 3.82 -5.92
CA TYR A 153 -9.83 3.78 -6.61
C TYR A 153 -9.67 4.28 -8.06
N ASP A 154 -10.46 3.75 -8.98
CA ASP A 154 -10.61 4.28 -10.34
C ASP A 154 -11.40 5.59 -10.26
N LEU A 155 -10.68 6.72 -10.29
CA LEU A 155 -11.25 8.05 -10.03
C LEU A 155 -11.78 8.72 -11.29
N ASP A 156 -11.25 8.37 -12.47
CA ASP A 156 -11.65 8.97 -13.74
C ASP A 156 -12.50 8.04 -14.60
N GLY A 157 -12.69 6.79 -14.19
CA GLY A 157 -13.56 5.81 -14.83
C GLY A 157 -12.93 5.14 -16.05
N ASP A 158 -11.61 5.12 -16.15
CA ASP A 158 -10.89 4.51 -17.27
C ASP A 158 -10.65 2.99 -17.10
N GLY A 159 -10.99 2.44 -15.93
CA GLY A 159 -10.83 1.04 -15.58
C GLY A 159 -9.52 0.72 -14.89
N LYS A 160 -8.71 1.73 -14.53
CA LYS A 160 -7.48 1.61 -13.76
C LYS A 160 -7.59 2.40 -12.48
N ALA A 161 -7.11 1.84 -11.39
CA ALA A 161 -7.15 2.53 -10.10
C ALA A 161 -5.98 3.52 -9.97
N GLU A 162 -6.28 4.72 -9.48
CA GLU A 162 -5.30 5.70 -8.99
C GLU A 162 -5.01 5.48 -7.51
N VAL A 163 -3.88 6.06 -7.08
CA VAL A 163 -3.52 6.17 -5.67
C VAL A 163 -3.51 7.64 -5.25
N VAL A 164 -4.28 7.98 -4.21
CA VAL A 164 -4.38 9.36 -3.72
C VAL A 164 -3.92 9.43 -2.29
N MET A 165 -3.02 10.39 -2.01
CA MET A 165 -2.53 10.60 -0.65
C MET A 165 -2.01 12.02 -0.45
N ARG A 166 -1.82 12.37 0.82
CA ARG A 166 -1.09 13.57 1.20
C ARG A 166 0.40 13.42 0.91
N THR A 167 0.96 14.45 0.29
CA THR A 167 2.39 14.59 0.02
C THR A 167 2.92 15.92 0.51
N ALA A 168 4.22 16.14 0.42
CA ALA A 168 4.88 17.38 0.78
C ALA A 168 6.06 17.64 -0.15
N ASP A 169 6.71 18.78 0.01
CA ASP A 169 7.99 19.06 -0.63
C ASP A 169 9.00 17.93 -0.35
N GLY A 170 9.63 17.43 -1.42
CA GLY A 170 10.61 16.34 -1.32
C GLY A 170 10.02 14.93 -1.40
N THR A 171 8.70 14.76 -1.57
CA THR A 171 8.13 13.46 -1.93
C THR A 171 8.65 13.02 -3.30
N VAL A 172 9.04 11.77 -3.44
CA VAL A 172 9.55 11.18 -4.70
C VAL A 172 8.54 10.18 -5.22
N ASP A 173 8.06 10.37 -6.44
CA ASP A 173 7.09 9.50 -7.09
C ASP A 173 7.70 8.18 -7.59
N GLY A 174 6.86 7.29 -8.14
CA GLY A 174 7.28 5.98 -8.65
C GLY A 174 8.21 6.02 -9.86
N LYS A 175 8.36 7.17 -10.50
CA LYS A 175 9.31 7.44 -11.62
C LYS A 175 10.59 8.15 -11.15
N GLY A 176 10.73 8.43 -9.85
CA GLY A 176 11.88 9.14 -9.30
C GLY A 176 11.79 10.66 -9.41
N LYS A 177 10.64 11.23 -9.80
CA LYS A 177 10.44 12.67 -9.88
C LYS A 177 10.06 13.25 -8.51
N VAL A 178 10.70 14.35 -8.15
CA VAL A 178 10.44 15.03 -6.88
C VAL A 178 9.24 15.96 -7.01
N ILE A 179 8.33 15.89 -6.04
CA ILE A 179 7.22 16.83 -5.88
C ILE A 179 7.71 18.04 -5.07
N GLY A 180 7.44 19.23 -5.57
CA GLY A 180 7.79 20.48 -4.92
C GLY A 180 9.29 20.72 -4.81
N ASN A 181 9.75 21.22 -3.65
CA ASN A 181 11.15 21.57 -3.41
C ASN A 181 11.89 20.39 -2.76
N ALA A 182 12.88 19.81 -3.48
CA ALA A 182 13.70 18.70 -3.00
C ALA A 182 14.54 19.04 -1.76
N ASP A 183 14.94 20.32 -1.61
CA ASP A 183 15.85 20.76 -0.54
C ASP A 183 15.10 21.15 0.75
N ALA A 184 13.77 21.25 0.71
CA ALA A 184 12.96 21.62 1.86
C ALA A 184 13.12 20.62 3.01
N ASP A 185 13.27 21.14 4.22
CA ASP A 185 13.24 20.36 5.47
C ASP A 185 12.41 21.13 6.50
N TYR A 186 11.24 20.61 6.80
CA TYR A 186 10.27 21.22 7.72
C TYR A 186 10.34 20.62 9.12
N ARG A 187 11.23 19.66 9.35
CA ARG A 187 11.41 19.05 10.65
C ARG A 187 12.07 20.04 11.62
N GLU A 188 11.48 20.23 12.78
CA GLU A 188 12.03 21.08 13.83
C GLU A 188 13.35 20.45 14.37
N ALA A 189 14.41 21.24 14.45
CA ALA A 189 15.67 20.79 15.06
C ALA A 189 15.53 20.54 16.57
N GLY A 190 14.54 21.18 17.17
CA GLY A 190 14.28 21.10 18.59
C GLY A 190 15.12 22.08 19.42
N THR A 191 14.75 22.19 20.69
CA THR A 191 15.47 22.99 21.70
C THR A 191 15.60 22.15 22.96
N PHE A 192 16.80 22.10 23.55
CA PHE A 192 17.01 21.38 24.80
C PHE A 192 16.36 22.12 25.97
N ASP A 193 15.51 21.41 26.73
CA ASP A 193 14.90 21.92 27.97
C ASP A 193 15.59 21.30 29.19
N PRO A 194 16.41 22.07 29.92
CA PRO A 194 17.14 21.54 31.08
C PRO A 194 16.22 21.10 32.23
N SER A 195 15.03 21.68 32.34
CA SER A 195 14.07 21.35 33.41
C SER A 195 13.46 19.96 33.22
N ARG A 196 13.37 19.50 31.97
CA ARG A 196 12.83 18.18 31.57
C ARG A 196 13.93 17.19 31.16
N ASN A 197 15.18 17.69 31.05
CA ASN A 197 16.31 16.92 30.53
C ASN A 197 16.02 16.26 29.19
N GLN A 198 15.37 16.97 28.26
CA GLN A 198 15.01 16.43 26.95
C GLN A 198 14.99 17.49 25.85
N MET A 199 15.10 17.04 24.60
CA MET A 199 14.85 17.87 23.43
C MET A 199 13.34 18.10 23.26
N MET A 200 12.93 19.35 23.07
CA MET A 200 11.56 19.75 22.83
C MET A 200 11.33 20.03 21.35
N LYS A 201 10.23 19.57 20.80
CA LYS A 201 9.81 19.74 19.40
C LYS A 201 10.73 19.09 18.35
N GLN A 202 11.78 18.39 18.75
CA GLN A 202 12.70 17.76 17.82
C GLN A 202 11.95 16.80 16.87
N GLY A 203 12.22 16.90 15.57
CA GLY A 203 11.64 16.06 14.53
C GLY A 203 10.15 16.32 14.24
N ARG A 204 9.47 17.21 14.97
CA ARG A 204 8.09 17.58 14.68
C ARG A 204 8.01 18.38 13.38
N ILE A 205 6.93 18.19 12.64
CA ILE A 205 6.60 18.98 11.46
C ILE A 205 5.39 19.86 11.83
N LEU A 206 5.65 21.13 12.12
CA LEU A 206 4.65 22.08 12.63
C LEU A 206 4.24 23.12 11.60
N LYS A 207 4.91 23.17 10.47
CA LYS A 207 4.67 24.07 9.34
C LYS A 207 5.26 23.45 8.09
N GLY A 208 4.93 23.97 6.94
CA GLY A 208 5.43 23.51 5.65
C GLY A 208 4.30 23.40 4.64
N LYS A 209 4.66 23.10 3.42
CA LYS A 209 3.69 22.84 2.36
C LYS A 209 3.27 21.38 2.39
N GLU A 210 1.98 21.17 2.31
CA GLU A 210 1.36 19.88 2.13
C GLU A 210 0.49 19.93 0.87
N TYR A 211 0.45 18.83 0.15
CA TYR A 211 -0.29 18.70 -1.08
C TYR A 211 -1.22 17.49 -1.02
N LEU A 212 -2.28 17.51 -1.82
CA LEU A 212 -3.00 16.32 -2.22
C LEU A 212 -2.48 15.90 -3.61
N THR A 213 -1.96 14.69 -3.72
CA THR A 213 -1.43 14.18 -4.98
C THR A 213 -2.18 12.93 -5.41
N VAL A 214 -2.57 12.90 -6.69
CA VAL A 214 -3.10 11.74 -7.40
C VAL A 214 -1.96 11.13 -8.20
N PHE A 215 -1.73 9.84 -7.99
CA PHE A 215 -0.70 9.07 -8.70
C PHE A 215 -1.35 8.04 -9.61
N SER A 216 -0.71 7.79 -10.77
CA SER A 216 -1.04 6.64 -11.60
C SER A 216 -0.82 5.35 -10.80
N GLY A 217 -1.83 4.49 -10.72
CA GLY A 217 -1.69 3.19 -10.06
C GLY A 217 -0.72 2.27 -10.80
N ASP A 218 -0.70 2.33 -12.13
CA ASP A 218 0.17 1.50 -12.97
C ASP A 218 1.66 1.84 -12.77
N THR A 219 2.01 3.12 -12.61
CA THR A 219 3.42 3.56 -12.64
C THR A 219 3.90 4.26 -11.38
N GLY A 220 3.00 4.66 -10.50
CA GLY A 220 3.32 5.51 -9.34
C GLY A 220 3.72 6.94 -9.71
N GLU A 221 3.57 7.37 -10.98
CA GLU A 221 3.86 8.74 -11.41
C GLU A 221 2.83 9.72 -10.85
N ALA A 222 3.28 10.88 -10.37
CA ALA A 222 2.40 11.95 -9.93
C ALA A 222 1.68 12.60 -11.13
N LEU A 223 0.34 12.38 -11.22
CA LEU A 223 -0.51 12.92 -12.27
C LEU A 223 -0.96 14.35 -11.98
N HIS A 224 -1.49 14.55 -10.76
CA HIS A 224 -2.01 15.83 -10.31
C HIS A 224 -1.57 16.10 -8.87
N THR A 225 -1.06 17.30 -8.62
CA THR A 225 -0.68 17.78 -7.28
C THR A 225 -1.31 19.15 -7.06
N ILE A 226 -2.06 19.29 -5.98
CA ILE A 226 -2.74 20.54 -5.59
C ILE A 226 -2.33 20.92 -4.15
N ASP A 227 -2.16 22.26 -3.93
CA ASP A 227 -1.82 22.92 -2.66
C ASP A 227 -3.09 23.28 -1.87
#